data_57468b0928d45d20bb260df78ee54e34
#
_entry.id   57468b0928d45d20bb260df78ee54e34
#
_cell.length_a   1.000
_cell.length_b   1.000
_cell.length_c   1.000
_cell.angle_alpha   90.00
_cell.angle_beta   90.00
_cell.angle_gamma   90.00
#
_symmetry.space_group_name_H-M   'P 1'
#
loop_
_entity.id
_entity.type
_entity.pdbx_description
1 polymer ?
#
loop_
_entity_poly.entity_id
_entity_poly.type
_entity_poly.pdbx_seq_one_letter_code
_entity_poly.pdbx_strand_id
1 'polypeptide(L)'
;MATRLQEEVWALQRCSGCGVCVAACSKGVLYWDGEQHPILEEREKVLGLSRLKLRTCEVCEKFCELSCPRLVDWMPMEPRAKLSVRSAGIVQSGAPNDVIQAVLVAARSADLIDGVVMLDMDPWTVMPVARVATTMDEIVSSVGMQYLWAPVLSALNEAVFELGLTKLAIVGPPCVAEGARRLIDAENGRLWPYQQAVRLIIARFCTGVFMPDMVTELLERGMGISRHQVRGLTTSATDDTLVVSLWDGTERMIPLTEVEPFTRHGCASCTDYLGESADFAVGAIGALPGYATLITRSSAGETFVQNAIRFRLLETIAQVDEAALSAAKTEKGRRARAQAFDEFRILMLDALSDPNKRAQVRKQFVHLYGAPQRGTSAKEASDVNCHGC
;
A
#
# COMPACT_ATOMS: atom_id res chain seq x y z
N MET A 1 6.18 3.35 -28.53
CA MET A 1 4.82 3.62 -28.00
C MET A 1 4.91 3.66 -26.49
N ALA A 2 4.25 4.61 -25.85
CA ALA A 2 4.13 4.62 -24.40
C ALA A 2 3.33 3.39 -23.94
N THR A 3 3.62 2.88 -22.73
CA THR A 3 2.86 1.79 -22.12
C THR A 3 1.61 2.36 -21.45
N ARG A 4 0.59 1.53 -21.22
CA ARG A 4 -0.59 1.94 -20.42
C ARG A 4 -0.20 2.41 -19.02
N LEU A 5 0.86 1.85 -18.43
CA LEU A 5 1.41 2.35 -17.16
C LEU A 5 1.82 3.81 -17.27
N GLN A 6 2.51 4.19 -18.34
CA GLN A 6 2.96 5.58 -18.56
C GLN A 6 1.79 6.53 -18.79
N GLU A 7 0.82 6.13 -19.62
CA GLU A 7 -0.30 6.99 -20.04
C GLU A 7 -1.41 7.10 -18.97
N GLU A 8 -1.80 5.97 -18.35
CA GLU A 8 -2.98 5.90 -17.49
C GLU A 8 -2.63 5.96 -15.98
N VAL A 9 -1.37 5.71 -15.62
CA VAL A 9 -0.96 5.64 -14.20
C VAL A 9 0.07 6.71 -13.85
N TRP A 10 1.19 6.77 -14.59
CA TRP A 10 2.28 7.68 -14.22
C TRP A 10 1.99 9.13 -14.61
N ALA A 11 1.57 9.37 -15.86
CA ALA A 11 1.20 10.72 -16.33
C ALA A 11 0.04 11.33 -15.52
N LEU A 12 -0.83 10.49 -14.95
CA LEU A 12 -1.94 10.92 -14.10
C LEU A 12 -1.62 10.88 -12.60
N GLN A 13 -0.35 10.65 -12.22
CA GLN A 13 0.12 10.60 -10.83
C GLN A 13 -0.65 9.61 -9.93
N ARG A 14 -1.20 8.53 -10.51
CA ARG A 14 -2.04 7.55 -9.80
C ARG A 14 -1.26 6.35 -9.26
N CYS A 15 0.06 6.32 -9.45
CA CYS A 15 0.89 5.19 -9.03
C CYS A 15 0.85 5.03 -7.51
N SER A 16 0.37 3.88 -7.04
CA SER A 16 0.32 3.55 -5.61
C SER A 16 1.71 3.28 -5.00
N GLY A 17 2.73 3.01 -5.83
CA GLY A 17 4.07 2.71 -5.37
C GLY A 17 4.25 1.32 -4.78
N CYS A 18 3.36 0.37 -5.06
CA CYS A 18 3.42 -0.98 -4.48
C CYS A 18 4.65 -1.80 -4.92
N GLY A 19 5.26 -1.49 -6.07
CA GLY A 19 6.44 -2.21 -6.59
C GLY A 19 6.12 -3.42 -7.48
N VAL A 20 4.85 -3.82 -7.63
CA VAL A 20 4.49 -5.04 -8.36
C VAL A 20 4.94 -5.03 -9.83
N CYS A 21 4.87 -3.88 -10.49
CA CYS A 21 5.30 -3.77 -11.91
C CYS A 21 6.80 -4.00 -12.09
N VAL A 22 7.61 -3.68 -11.07
CA VAL A 22 9.06 -3.98 -11.05
C VAL A 22 9.26 -5.48 -10.88
N ALA A 23 8.59 -6.12 -9.92
CA ALA A 23 8.64 -7.57 -9.72
C ALA A 23 8.17 -8.33 -10.98
N ALA A 24 7.05 -7.92 -11.58
CA ALA A 24 6.46 -8.56 -12.75
C ALA A 24 7.21 -8.26 -14.07
N CYS A 25 8.22 -7.39 -14.08
CA CYS A 25 8.94 -7.02 -15.29
C CYS A 25 9.84 -8.15 -15.80
N SER A 26 9.35 -8.96 -16.73
CA SER A 26 10.09 -10.09 -17.31
C SER A 26 11.41 -9.70 -18.01
N LYS A 27 11.63 -8.42 -18.26
CA LYS A 27 12.85 -7.89 -18.88
C LYS A 27 13.78 -7.18 -17.89
N GLY A 28 13.34 -6.97 -16.64
CA GLY A 28 14.12 -6.31 -15.60
C GLY A 28 14.54 -4.87 -15.93
N VAL A 29 13.71 -4.15 -16.69
CA VAL A 29 13.99 -2.77 -17.14
C VAL A 29 13.26 -1.71 -16.33
N LEU A 30 12.39 -2.11 -15.42
CA LEU A 30 11.70 -1.20 -14.48
C LEU A 30 12.44 -1.21 -13.14
N TYR A 31 12.76 -0.04 -12.62
CA TYR A 31 13.40 0.13 -11.32
C TYR A 31 12.94 1.43 -10.64
N TRP A 32 13.19 1.55 -9.34
CA TRP A 32 12.89 2.74 -8.56
C TRP A 32 14.14 3.57 -8.33
N ASP A 33 14.02 4.88 -8.50
CA ASP A 33 15.05 5.88 -8.22
C ASP A 33 14.66 6.83 -7.07
N GLY A 34 13.58 6.53 -6.34
CA GLY A 34 13.05 7.35 -5.25
C GLY A 34 11.84 8.22 -5.64
N GLU A 35 11.47 8.24 -6.92
CA GLU A 35 10.40 9.07 -7.45
C GLU A 35 8.98 8.49 -7.21
N GLN A 36 7.96 9.21 -7.66
CA GLN A 36 6.56 8.83 -7.48
C GLN A 36 6.14 7.56 -8.26
N HIS A 37 6.92 7.12 -9.24
CA HIS A 37 6.70 5.91 -10.02
C HIS A 37 8.03 5.31 -10.48
N PRO A 38 8.08 4.03 -10.85
CA PRO A 38 9.31 3.45 -11.41
C PRO A 38 9.67 4.11 -12.73
N ILE A 39 10.94 4.09 -13.02
CA ILE A 39 11.45 4.52 -14.32
C ILE A 39 11.81 3.32 -15.21
N LEU A 40 11.78 3.57 -16.52
CA LEU A 40 12.15 2.60 -17.52
C LEU A 40 13.60 2.82 -17.92
N GLU A 41 14.48 1.84 -17.65
CA GLU A 41 15.85 1.88 -18.12
C GLU A 41 15.92 1.59 -19.64
N GLU A 42 16.39 2.55 -20.42
CA GLU A 42 16.79 2.31 -21.80
C GLU A 42 18.16 1.63 -21.83
N ARG A 43 18.19 0.30 -21.87
CA ARG A 43 19.46 -0.44 -22.02
C ARG A 43 19.95 -0.35 -23.45
N GLU A 44 21.11 0.29 -23.65
CA GLU A 44 21.89 0.15 -24.87
C GLU A 44 22.77 -1.10 -24.78
N LYS A 45 22.48 -2.10 -25.60
CA LYS A 45 23.44 -3.21 -25.79
C LYS A 45 24.46 -2.81 -26.83
N VAL A 46 25.73 -2.76 -26.44
CA VAL A 46 26.85 -2.64 -27.34
C VAL A 46 27.14 -4.06 -27.87
N LEU A 47 26.76 -4.33 -29.09
CA LEU A 47 27.13 -5.54 -29.83
C LEU A 47 28.19 -5.16 -30.85
N GLY A 48 29.49 -5.36 -30.54
CA GLY A 48 30.61 -4.95 -31.37
C GLY A 48 30.69 -3.42 -31.51
N LEU A 49 30.69 -2.88 -32.74
CA LEU A 49 30.72 -1.44 -33.02
C LEU A 49 29.33 -0.82 -33.14
N SER A 50 28.25 -1.58 -32.98
CA SER A 50 26.89 -1.12 -33.14
C SER A 50 26.20 -0.96 -31.79
N ARG A 51 25.64 0.24 -31.48
CA ARG A 51 24.74 0.48 -30.36
C ARG A 51 23.32 0.15 -30.80
N LEU A 52 22.76 -0.94 -30.26
CA LEU A 52 21.35 -1.28 -30.48
C LEU A 52 20.55 -0.81 -29.27
N LYS A 53 19.64 0.16 -29.47
CA LYS A 53 18.59 0.46 -28.52
C LYS A 53 17.59 -0.69 -28.50
N LEU A 54 17.61 -1.50 -27.45
CA LEU A 54 16.63 -2.56 -27.27
C LEU A 54 15.34 -1.95 -26.72
N ARG A 55 14.34 -1.76 -27.57
CA ARG A 55 12.97 -1.43 -27.17
C ARG A 55 12.28 -2.66 -26.55
N THR A 56 12.74 -3.03 -25.35
CA THR A 56 12.35 -4.28 -24.67
C THR A 56 10.86 -4.34 -24.33
N CYS A 57 10.21 -3.20 -24.10
CA CYS A 57 8.78 -3.14 -23.79
C CYS A 57 7.84 -3.38 -24.99
N GLU A 58 8.35 -3.28 -26.23
CA GLU A 58 7.51 -3.51 -27.43
C GLU A 58 7.26 -5.01 -27.69
N VAL A 59 8.10 -5.89 -27.14
CA VAL A 59 8.07 -7.35 -27.37
C VAL A 59 7.90 -8.16 -26.08
N CYS A 60 7.38 -7.55 -25.01
CA CYS A 60 7.10 -8.24 -23.76
C CYS A 60 5.61 -8.50 -23.56
N GLU A 61 5.27 -9.44 -22.69
CA GLU A 61 3.88 -9.81 -22.37
C GLU A 61 3.18 -8.80 -21.43
N LYS A 62 3.85 -7.71 -21.08
CA LYS A 62 3.31 -6.60 -20.25
C LYS A 62 2.70 -7.05 -18.91
N PHE A 63 3.33 -8.00 -18.23
CA PHE A 63 2.88 -8.47 -16.91
C PHE A 63 2.78 -7.34 -15.89
N CYS A 64 3.62 -6.31 -16.03
CA CYS A 64 3.56 -5.11 -15.23
C CYS A 64 2.21 -4.35 -15.36
N GLU A 65 1.58 -4.38 -16.54
CA GLU A 65 0.25 -3.80 -16.76
C GLU A 65 -0.85 -4.71 -16.17
N LEU A 66 -0.73 -6.03 -16.36
CA LEU A 66 -1.70 -7.02 -15.85
C LEU A 66 -1.75 -7.04 -14.32
N SER A 67 -0.61 -6.84 -13.66
CA SER A 67 -0.51 -6.87 -12.20
C SER A 67 -0.76 -5.50 -11.55
N CYS A 68 -0.86 -4.42 -12.33
CA CYS A 68 -0.99 -3.07 -11.77
C CYS A 68 -2.38 -2.83 -11.14
N PRO A 69 -2.47 -2.50 -9.84
CA PRO A 69 -3.74 -2.25 -9.17
C PRO A 69 -4.45 -0.96 -9.63
N ARG A 70 -3.85 -0.20 -10.56
CA ARG A 70 -4.44 1.03 -11.12
C ARG A 70 -4.92 0.89 -12.56
N LEU A 71 -4.69 -0.26 -13.20
CA LEU A 71 -5.06 -0.50 -14.61
C LEU A 71 -6.22 -1.46 -14.79
N VAL A 72 -6.50 -2.29 -13.81
CA VAL A 72 -7.52 -3.33 -13.91
C VAL A 72 -8.46 -3.22 -12.71
N ASP A 73 -9.76 -3.30 -12.93
CA ASP A 73 -10.75 -3.36 -11.86
C ASP A 73 -10.60 -4.66 -11.08
N TRP A 74 -10.76 -4.57 -9.77
CA TRP A 74 -10.66 -5.69 -8.85
C TRP A 74 -11.96 -5.85 -8.06
N MET A 75 -12.39 -7.10 -7.91
CA MET A 75 -13.48 -7.44 -7.01
C MET A 75 -12.93 -7.61 -5.58
N PRO A 76 -13.44 -6.86 -4.60
CA PRO A 76 -13.02 -7.02 -3.22
C PRO A 76 -13.39 -8.41 -2.69
N MET A 77 -12.51 -8.98 -1.85
CA MET A 77 -12.80 -10.23 -1.17
C MET A 77 -13.73 -9.98 0.02
N GLU A 78 -14.81 -10.77 0.12
CA GLU A 78 -15.76 -10.64 1.22
C GLU A 78 -15.13 -11.05 2.56
N PRO A 79 -15.46 -10.34 3.64
CA PRO A 79 -15.01 -10.71 4.97
C PRO A 79 -15.60 -12.06 5.41
N ARG A 80 -14.76 -12.95 5.94
CA ARG A 80 -15.15 -14.23 6.55
C ARG A 80 -15.35 -14.11 8.06
N ALA A 81 -14.45 -13.37 8.73
CA ALA A 81 -14.58 -13.03 10.14
C ALA A 81 -14.02 -11.65 10.43
N LYS A 82 -14.57 -11.00 11.45
CA LYS A 82 -14.12 -9.73 12.01
C LYS A 82 -13.97 -9.87 13.50
N LEU A 83 -12.79 -9.59 14.02
CA LEU A 83 -12.39 -9.86 15.39
C LEU A 83 -11.68 -8.65 15.98
N SER A 84 -11.92 -8.36 17.27
CA SER A 84 -10.99 -7.57 18.07
C SER A 84 -9.88 -8.50 18.56
N VAL A 85 -8.64 -8.14 18.29
CA VAL A 85 -7.45 -8.96 18.56
C VAL A 85 -6.38 -8.16 19.26
N ARG A 86 -5.58 -8.83 20.10
CA ARG A 86 -4.33 -8.28 20.64
C ARG A 86 -3.25 -9.33 20.65
N SER A 87 -2.01 -8.89 20.52
CA SER A 87 -0.87 -9.76 20.73
C SER A 87 -0.81 -10.20 22.21
N ALA A 88 -0.33 -11.40 22.44
CA ALA A 88 -0.16 -12.00 23.75
C ALA A 88 1.26 -12.62 23.86
N GLY A 89 1.62 -13.13 25.01
CA GLY A 89 2.94 -13.71 25.22
C GLY A 89 3.94 -12.72 25.82
N ILE A 90 5.00 -12.32 25.11
CA ILE A 90 6.03 -11.42 25.64
C ILE A 90 5.52 -9.99 25.80
N VAL A 91 4.77 -9.51 24.83
CA VAL A 91 4.16 -8.16 24.83
C VAL A 91 2.67 -8.33 24.63
N GLN A 92 1.85 -7.74 25.53
CA GLN A 92 0.40 -7.68 25.38
C GLN A 92 0.04 -6.31 24.78
N SER A 93 -0.35 -6.29 23.53
CA SER A 93 -0.57 -5.06 22.79
C SER A 93 -1.69 -5.20 21.74
N GLY A 94 -2.50 -4.17 21.62
CA GLY A 94 -3.48 -4.01 20.54
C GLY A 94 -2.96 -3.19 19.36
N ALA A 95 -1.66 -2.86 19.31
CA ALA A 95 -1.12 -2.19 18.15
C ALA A 95 -1.17 -3.13 16.92
N PRO A 96 -1.64 -2.64 15.75
CA PRO A 96 -1.77 -3.47 14.55
C PRO A 96 -0.47 -4.18 14.15
N ASN A 97 0.67 -3.54 14.31
CA ASN A 97 1.97 -4.12 14.00
C ASN A 97 2.32 -5.31 14.91
N ASP A 98 2.05 -5.19 16.22
CA ASP A 98 2.34 -6.26 17.17
C ASP A 98 1.44 -7.49 16.92
N VAL A 99 0.20 -7.26 16.48
CA VAL A 99 -0.72 -8.32 16.05
C VAL A 99 -0.20 -9.03 14.79
N ILE A 100 0.23 -8.29 13.78
CA ILE A 100 0.82 -8.86 12.56
C ILE A 100 2.08 -9.66 12.90
N GLN A 101 2.94 -9.09 13.74
CA GLN A 101 4.16 -9.73 14.19
C GLN A 101 3.89 -11.03 14.94
N ALA A 102 2.90 -11.07 15.84
CA ALA A 102 2.50 -12.28 16.55
C ALA A 102 2.07 -13.41 15.58
N VAL A 103 1.32 -13.08 14.52
CA VAL A 103 0.95 -14.04 13.47
C VAL A 103 2.16 -14.53 12.70
N LEU A 104 3.08 -13.64 12.31
CA LEU A 104 4.29 -14.00 11.56
C LEU A 104 5.24 -14.86 12.39
N VAL A 105 5.44 -14.54 13.68
CA VAL A 105 6.24 -15.34 14.62
C VAL A 105 5.66 -16.75 14.78
N ALA A 106 4.34 -16.87 14.97
CA ALA A 106 3.69 -18.18 15.04
C ALA A 106 3.85 -18.96 13.73
N ALA A 107 3.69 -18.30 12.58
CA ALA A 107 3.82 -18.91 11.27
C ALA A 107 5.25 -19.40 11.00
N ARG A 108 6.26 -18.59 11.35
CA ARG A 108 7.68 -18.96 11.22
C ARG A 108 8.05 -20.12 12.14
N SER A 109 7.56 -20.09 13.38
CA SER A 109 7.77 -21.17 14.36
C SER A 109 7.14 -22.50 13.95
N ALA A 110 6.05 -22.46 13.18
CA ALA A 110 5.35 -23.64 12.64
C ALA A 110 5.85 -24.06 11.25
N ASP A 111 6.90 -23.45 10.72
CA ASP A 111 7.41 -23.66 9.34
C ASP A 111 6.34 -23.46 8.25
N LEU A 112 5.35 -22.60 8.49
CA LEU A 112 4.34 -22.23 7.50
C LEU A 112 4.86 -21.16 6.52
N ILE A 113 5.89 -20.39 6.94
CA ILE A 113 6.60 -19.42 6.12
C ILE A 113 8.11 -19.59 6.26
N ASP A 114 8.86 -19.31 5.19
CA ASP A 114 10.32 -19.30 5.15
C ASP A 114 10.88 -17.88 4.99
N GLY A 115 10.04 -16.90 4.59
CA GLY A 115 10.39 -15.48 4.51
C GLY A 115 9.18 -14.56 4.50
N VAL A 116 9.46 -13.27 4.75
CA VAL A 116 8.47 -12.19 4.76
C VAL A 116 8.96 -11.04 3.90
N VAL A 117 8.18 -10.66 2.90
CA VAL A 117 8.41 -9.45 2.10
C VAL A 117 7.66 -8.29 2.74
N MET A 118 8.38 -7.27 3.18
CA MET A 118 7.81 -6.19 3.97
C MET A 118 8.60 -4.88 3.84
N LEU A 119 8.04 -3.81 4.38
CA LEU A 119 8.76 -2.57 4.61
C LEU A 119 9.61 -2.70 5.86
N ASP A 120 10.86 -2.28 5.77
CA ASP A 120 11.78 -2.15 6.89
C ASP A 120 12.53 -0.80 6.80
N MET A 121 13.33 -0.50 7.80
CA MET A 121 14.17 0.69 7.81
C MET A 121 15.63 0.30 7.57
N ASP A 122 16.27 0.94 6.62
CA ASP A 122 17.71 0.80 6.46
C ASP A 122 18.43 1.34 7.71
N PRO A 123 19.27 0.53 8.38
CA PRO A 123 19.86 0.90 9.66
C PRO A 123 20.87 2.07 9.60
N TRP A 124 21.39 2.38 8.42
CA TRP A 124 22.39 3.42 8.21
C TRP A 124 21.74 4.75 7.80
N THR A 125 20.84 4.68 6.84
CA THR A 125 20.17 5.87 6.30
C THR A 125 18.93 6.24 7.08
N VAL A 126 18.35 5.30 7.86
CA VAL A 126 17.06 5.40 8.55
C VAL A 126 15.96 5.82 7.57
N MET A 127 16.00 5.21 6.38
CA MET A 127 15.01 5.42 5.32
C MET A 127 14.27 4.11 5.04
N PRO A 128 13.00 4.19 4.61
CA PRO A 128 12.20 3.01 4.33
C PRO A 128 12.71 2.25 3.11
N VAL A 129 12.82 0.94 3.24
CA VAL A 129 13.26 0.03 2.17
C VAL A 129 12.32 -1.17 2.08
N ALA A 130 12.20 -1.73 0.89
CA ALA A 130 11.62 -3.05 0.70
C ALA A 130 12.65 -4.11 1.11
N ARG A 131 12.28 -5.05 1.98
CA ARG A 131 13.18 -6.08 2.50
C ARG A 131 12.53 -7.46 2.48
N VAL A 132 13.38 -8.48 2.39
CA VAL A 132 13.03 -9.88 2.64
C VAL A 132 13.60 -10.28 4.00
N ALA A 133 12.74 -10.50 4.99
CA ALA A 133 13.11 -11.01 6.30
C ALA A 133 13.04 -12.54 6.30
N THR A 134 14.12 -13.23 6.66
CA THR A 134 14.23 -14.70 6.67
C THR A 134 14.43 -15.27 8.06
N THR A 135 14.89 -14.47 9.00
CA THR A 135 15.13 -14.86 10.39
C THR A 135 14.03 -14.34 11.32
N MET A 136 13.91 -14.97 12.48
CA MET A 136 12.97 -14.53 13.51
C MET A 136 13.29 -13.11 14.00
N ASP A 137 14.59 -12.82 14.18
CA ASP A 137 15.04 -11.53 14.68
C ASP A 137 14.71 -10.40 13.68
N GLU A 138 14.88 -10.64 12.38
CA GLU A 138 14.49 -9.69 11.32
C GLU A 138 12.98 -9.42 11.32
N ILE A 139 12.15 -10.49 11.50
CA ILE A 139 10.69 -10.35 11.56
C ILE A 139 10.27 -9.53 12.79
N VAL A 140 10.92 -9.74 13.94
CA VAL A 140 10.61 -9.04 15.20
C VAL A 140 11.13 -7.62 15.21
N SER A 141 12.30 -7.35 14.61
CA SER A 141 12.92 -6.02 14.63
C SER A 141 12.31 -5.02 13.64
N SER A 142 11.56 -5.47 12.64
CA SER A 142 10.97 -4.63 11.59
C SER A 142 9.80 -3.78 12.08
N VAL A 143 10.03 -2.96 13.12
CA VAL A 143 8.97 -2.21 13.81
C VAL A 143 9.18 -0.70 13.65
N GLY A 144 8.09 0.02 13.43
CA GLY A 144 7.94 1.41 13.86
C GLY A 144 7.67 2.47 12.78
N MET A 145 8.26 2.46 11.59
CA MET A 145 8.07 3.55 10.61
C MET A 145 7.15 3.18 9.43
N GLN A 146 6.10 2.49 9.70
CA GLN A 146 5.23 1.86 8.73
C GLN A 146 4.33 2.81 7.94
N TYR A 147 4.35 4.11 8.25
CA TYR A 147 3.61 5.14 7.51
C TYR A 147 4.47 5.75 6.38
N LEU A 148 5.75 5.45 6.34
CA LEU A 148 6.60 5.84 5.22
C LEU A 148 6.43 4.88 4.03
N TRP A 149 6.68 5.40 2.85
CA TRP A 149 6.54 4.64 1.62
C TRP A 149 7.85 3.93 1.23
N ALA A 150 7.70 2.66 0.80
CA ALA A 150 8.70 1.93 0.01
C ALA A 150 7.98 1.02 -1.01
N PRO A 151 8.62 0.67 -2.15
CA PRO A 151 8.05 -0.20 -3.16
C PRO A 151 8.15 -1.68 -2.75
N VAL A 152 7.39 -2.10 -1.73
CA VAL A 152 7.52 -3.38 -1.01
C VAL A 152 7.63 -4.58 -1.95
N LEU A 153 6.78 -4.66 -2.98
CA LEU A 153 6.77 -5.81 -3.89
C LEU A 153 7.98 -5.88 -4.82
N SER A 154 8.83 -4.83 -4.90
CA SER A 154 10.07 -4.92 -5.68
C SER A 154 11.06 -5.96 -5.12
N ALA A 155 10.96 -6.28 -3.82
CA ALA A 155 11.78 -7.31 -3.17
C ALA A 155 11.33 -8.76 -3.48
N LEU A 156 10.21 -8.97 -4.20
CA LEU A 156 9.76 -10.32 -4.55
C LEU A 156 10.74 -11.08 -5.44
N ASN A 157 11.45 -10.38 -6.31
CA ASN A 157 12.44 -11.01 -7.19
C ASN A 157 13.61 -11.59 -6.38
N GLU A 158 14.12 -10.82 -5.42
CA GLU A 158 15.12 -11.28 -4.47
C GLU A 158 14.61 -12.50 -3.70
N ALA A 159 13.40 -12.43 -3.13
CA ALA A 159 12.83 -13.52 -2.35
C ALA A 159 12.70 -14.82 -3.15
N VAL A 160 12.15 -14.76 -4.37
CA VAL A 160 11.80 -15.95 -5.15
C VAL A 160 12.97 -16.48 -5.94
N PHE A 161 13.77 -15.61 -6.61
CA PHE A 161 14.78 -16.04 -7.56
C PHE A 161 16.21 -16.02 -7.02
N GLU A 162 16.52 -15.14 -6.06
CA GLU A 162 17.87 -15.07 -5.49
C GLU A 162 17.97 -15.91 -4.22
N LEU A 163 16.98 -15.80 -3.30
CA LEU A 163 16.95 -16.56 -2.06
C LEU A 163 16.23 -17.91 -2.18
N GLY A 164 15.49 -18.14 -3.26
CA GLY A 164 14.80 -19.41 -3.52
C GLY A 164 13.70 -19.76 -2.53
N LEU A 165 13.06 -18.74 -1.92
CA LEU A 165 12.02 -18.94 -0.92
C LEU A 165 10.72 -19.43 -1.57
N THR A 166 10.01 -20.33 -0.86
CA THR A 166 8.84 -21.04 -1.38
C THR A 166 7.59 -20.91 -0.50
N LYS A 167 7.72 -20.25 0.66
CA LYS A 167 6.64 -20.06 1.63
C LYS A 167 6.63 -18.60 2.12
N LEU A 168 6.34 -17.66 1.23
CA LEU A 168 6.42 -16.23 1.52
C LEU A 168 5.14 -15.68 2.16
N ALA A 169 5.30 -14.84 3.17
CA ALA A 169 4.30 -13.86 3.56
C ALA A 169 4.63 -12.48 2.98
N ILE A 170 3.61 -11.71 2.66
CA ILE A 170 3.73 -10.33 2.18
C ILE A 170 2.98 -9.43 3.16
N VAL A 171 3.63 -8.37 3.64
CA VAL A 171 3.01 -7.38 4.54
C VAL A 171 3.10 -5.98 3.94
N GLY A 172 1.97 -5.29 3.87
CA GLY A 172 1.97 -3.92 3.36
C GLY A 172 0.65 -3.20 3.49
N PRO A 173 0.53 -1.99 2.95
CA PRO A 173 -0.75 -1.32 2.78
C PRO A 173 -1.65 -2.03 1.75
N PRO A 174 -2.94 -1.65 1.66
CA PRO A 174 -3.90 -2.29 0.74
C PRO A 174 -3.42 -2.41 -0.71
N CYS A 175 -2.75 -1.39 -1.24
CA CYS A 175 -2.24 -1.41 -2.61
C CYS A 175 -1.13 -2.45 -2.84
N VAL A 176 -0.34 -2.78 -1.80
CA VAL A 176 0.63 -3.87 -1.84
C VAL A 176 -0.10 -5.22 -1.87
N ALA A 177 -1.12 -5.38 -1.02
CA ALA A 177 -1.94 -6.59 -1.00
C ALA A 177 -2.66 -6.81 -2.35
N GLU A 178 -3.22 -5.75 -2.92
CA GLU A 178 -3.88 -5.80 -4.23
C GLU A 178 -2.90 -6.17 -5.36
N GLY A 179 -1.73 -5.53 -5.40
CA GLY A 179 -0.70 -5.86 -6.39
C GLY A 179 -0.21 -7.31 -6.25
N ALA A 180 0.02 -7.79 -5.03
CA ALA A 180 0.41 -9.18 -4.76
C ALA A 180 -0.69 -10.16 -5.19
N ARG A 181 -1.96 -9.89 -4.87
CA ARG A 181 -3.11 -10.72 -5.25
C ARG A 181 -3.22 -10.84 -6.75
N ARG A 182 -3.14 -9.73 -7.50
CA ARG A 182 -3.16 -9.74 -8.96
C ARG A 182 -2.02 -10.54 -9.57
N LEU A 183 -0.83 -10.44 -8.98
CA LEU A 183 0.34 -11.18 -9.44
C LEU A 183 0.14 -12.70 -9.29
N ILE A 184 -0.44 -13.15 -8.16
CA ILE A 184 -0.63 -14.58 -7.90
C ILE A 184 -1.90 -15.16 -8.54
N ASP A 185 -2.92 -14.35 -8.79
CA ASP A 185 -4.16 -14.81 -9.42
C ASP A 185 -4.11 -14.69 -10.95
N ALA A 186 -3.04 -14.13 -11.52
CA ALA A 186 -2.88 -13.99 -12.96
C ALA A 186 -2.78 -15.36 -13.65
N GLU A 187 -3.62 -15.60 -14.64
CA GLU A 187 -3.63 -16.84 -15.45
C GLU A 187 -2.44 -16.86 -16.44
N ASN A 188 -1.21 -16.84 -15.93
CA ASN A 188 -0.03 -16.87 -16.76
C ASN A 188 1.10 -17.71 -16.14
N GLY A 189 1.52 -18.76 -16.84
CA GLY A 189 2.52 -19.70 -16.35
C GLY A 189 3.91 -19.08 -16.05
N ARG A 190 4.23 -17.92 -16.58
CA ARG A 190 5.49 -17.23 -16.25
C ARG A 190 5.48 -16.53 -14.89
N LEU A 191 4.28 -16.28 -14.34
CA LEU A 191 4.10 -15.76 -12.97
C LEU A 191 3.98 -16.90 -11.95
N TRP A 192 3.99 -18.14 -12.41
CA TRP A 192 3.90 -19.34 -11.58
C TRP A 192 4.89 -19.40 -10.40
N PRO A 193 6.17 -18.97 -10.52
CA PRO A 193 7.07 -18.97 -9.38
C PRO A 193 6.55 -18.14 -8.20
N TYR A 194 5.95 -16.97 -8.44
CA TYR A 194 5.35 -16.16 -7.39
C TYR A 194 4.10 -16.81 -6.82
N GLN A 195 3.25 -17.40 -7.69
CA GLN A 195 2.03 -18.11 -7.29
C GLN A 195 2.34 -19.28 -6.37
N GLN A 196 3.44 -20.00 -6.63
CA GLN A 196 3.89 -21.12 -5.80
C GLN A 196 4.56 -20.66 -4.51
N ALA A 197 5.21 -19.51 -4.48
CA ALA A 197 5.94 -19.03 -3.32
C ALA A 197 5.04 -18.33 -2.30
N VAL A 198 4.09 -17.49 -2.74
CA VAL A 198 3.27 -16.67 -1.82
C VAL A 198 2.21 -17.52 -1.13
N ARG A 199 2.26 -17.55 0.21
CA ARG A 199 1.34 -18.30 1.07
C ARG A 199 0.37 -17.40 1.82
N LEU A 200 0.74 -16.14 2.06
CA LEU A 200 -0.03 -15.24 2.90
C LEU A 200 0.16 -13.80 2.46
N ILE A 201 -0.94 -13.08 2.31
CA ILE A 201 -0.96 -11.63 2.04
C ILE A 201 -1.65 -10.94 3.20
N ILE A 202 -0.93 -10.05 3.87
CA ILE A 202 -1.39 -9.29 5.03
C ILE A 202 -1.46 -7.81 4.67
N ALA A 203 -2.62 -7.19 4.92
CA ALA A 203 -2.75 -5.76 4.80
C ALA A 203 -2.87 -5.06 6.15
N ARG A 204 -2.42 -3.81 6.20
CA ARG A 204 -2.78 -2.88 7.27
C ARG A 204 -3.83 -1.91 6.75
N PHE A 205 -4.80 -1.54 7.59
CA PHE A 205 -5.71 -0.45 7.26
C PHE A 205 -4.90 0.80 6.92
N CYS A 206 -5.31 1.53 5.90
CA CYS A 206 -4.47 2.59 5.35
C CYS A 206 -5.29 3.80 4.91
N THR A 207 -4.97 4.95 5.45
CA THR A 207 -5.47 6.25 4.97
C THR A 207 -4.61 6.83 3.85
N GLY A 208 -3.30 6.58 3.90
CA GLY A 208 -2.26 7.03 2.97
C GLY A 208 -0.89 6.68 3.54
N VAL A 209 0.15 6.82 2.72
CA VAL A 209 1.56 6.69 3.13
C VAL A 209 2.31 7.96 2.78
N PHE A 210 3.30 8.30 3.58
CA PHE A 210 4.11 9.50 3.39
C PHE A 210 5.39 9.17 2.62
N MET A 211 5.78 10.09 1.77
CA MET A 211 7.06 10.01 1.07
C MET A 211 8.21 10.22 2.05
N PRO A 212 9.40 9.64 1.79
CA PRO A 212 10.55 9.77 2.68
C PRO A 212 11.05 11.21 2.89
N ASP A 213 10.75 12.13 1.97
CA ASP A 213 11.03 13.55 2.10
C ASP A 213 10.33 14.23 3.28
N MET A 214 9.22 13.65 3.80
CA MET A 214 8.64 14.07 5.07
C MET A 214 9.69 14.04 6.21
N VAL A 215 10.55 13.04 6.25
CA VAL A 215 11.56 12.94 7.29
C VAL A 215 12.60 14.06 7.12
N THR A 216 13.07 14.29 5.89
CA THR A 216 14.13 15.28 5.63
C THR A 216 13.63 16.71 5.71
N GLU A 217 12.45 17.00 5.17
CA GLU A 217 11.95 18.37 5.07
C GLU A 217 11.19 18.80 6.34
N LEU A 218 10.27 17.95 6.84
CA LEU A 218 9.46 18.31 7.99
C LEU A 218 10.19 18.03 9.31
N LEU A 219 10.67 16.80 9.52
CA LEU A 219 11.28 16.46 10.82
C LEU A 219 12.67 17.07 10.98
N GLU A 220 13.60 16.88 10.02
CA GLU A 220 14.95 17.35 10.16
C GLU A 220 15.08 18.87 9.96
N ARG A 221 14.63 19.41 8.82
CA ARG A 221 14.76 20.84 8.51
C ARG A 221 13.74 21.71 9.24
N GLY A 222 12.47 21.25 9.28
CA GLY A 222 11.38 22.04 9.86
C GLY A 222 11.39 22.03 11.39
N MET A 223 11.61 20.86 12.00
CA MET A 223 11.47 20.67 13.45
C MET A 223 12.79 20.42 14.18
N GLY A 224 13.92 20.26 13.46
CA GLY A 224 15.23 19.98 14.06
C GLY A 224 15.33 18.57 14.69
N ILE A 225 14.46 17.66 14.34
CA ILE A 225 14.44 16.28 14.83
C ILE A 225 15.22 15.41 13.85
N SER A 226 16.43 14.97 14.25
CA SER A 226 17.20 14.05 13.42
C SER A 226 16.49 12.73 13.25
N ARG A 227 16.54 12.15 12.04
CA ARG A 227 15.98 10.81 11.75
C ARG A 227 16.48 9.74 12.70
N HIS A 228 17.73 9.84 13.16
CA HIS A 228 18.33 8.91 14.11
C HIS A 228 17.74 9.00 15.53
N GLN A 229 17.02 10.08 15.86
CA GLN A 229 16.30 10.21 17.11
C GLN A 229 14.92 9.57 17.05
N VAL A 230 14.37 9.35 15.83
CA VAL A 230 13.04 8.81 15.64
C VAL A 230 13.05 7.30 15.89
N ARG A 231 12.24 6.88 16.86
CA ARG A 231 11.99 5.47 17.19
C ARG A 231 10.85 4.89 16.37
N GLY A 232 9.80 5.69 16.13
CA GLY A 232 8.62 5.23 15.42
C GLY A 232 7.66 6.36 15.06
N LEU A 233 6.76 6.05 14.12
CA LEU A 233 5.68 6.92 13.68
C LEU A 233 4.36 6.19 13.84
N THR A 234 3.37 6.83 14.47
CA THR A 234 2.01 6.32 14.58
C THR A 234 1.01 7.45 14.33
N THR A 235 -0.20 7.12 13.86
CA THR A 235 -1.27 8.10 13.75
C THR A 235 -2.24 7.91 14.91
N SER A 236 -2.61 9.02 15.57
CA SER A 236 -3.72 9.01 16.52
C SER A 236 -5.03 8.91 15.74
N ALA A 237 -5.88 7.95 16.13
CA ALA A 237 -7.19 7.80 15.52
C ALA A 237 -8.21 8.86 16.01
N THR A 238 -7.91 9.54 17.13
CA THR A 238 -8.81 10.49 17.79
C THR A 238 -8.48 11.94 17.54
N ASP A 239 -7.20 12.27 17.29
CA ASP A 239 -6.73 13.66 17.36
C ASP A 239 -6.20 14.19 16.01
N ASP A 240 -6.40 13.47 14.92
CA ASP A 240 -5.87 13.83 13.58
C ASP A 240 -4.39 14.25 13.62
N THR A 241 -3.57 13.51 14.39
CA THR A 241 -2.15 13.80 14.58
C THR A 241 -1.26 12.62 14.17
N LEU A 242 -0.07 12.93 13.64
CA LEU A 242 1.06 12.02 13.56
C LEU A 242 1.84 12.13 14.88
N VAL A 243 2.03 11.02 15.55
CA VAL A 243 2.86 10.91 16.76
C VAL A 243 4.23 10.39 16.36
N VAL A 244 5.24 11.19 16.59
CA VAL A 244 6.65 10.85 16.41
C VAL A 244 7.23 10.47 17.76
N SER A 245 7.47 9.19 18.00
CA SER A 245 8.10 8.68 19.22
C SER A 245 9.61 8.72 19.06
N LEU A 246 10.33 9.24 20.05
CA LEU A 246 11.78 9.36 20.04
C LEU A 246 12.44 8.31 20.95
N TRP A 247 13.70 8.02 20.71
CA TRP A 247 14.47 7.05 21.50
C TRP A 247 14.68 7.47 22.96
N ASP A 248 14.60 8.77 23.25
CA ASP A 248 14.68 9.29 24.62
C ASP A 248 13.37 9.13 25.43
N GLY A 249 12.34 8.54 24.78
CA GLY A 249 11.02 8.33 25.37
C GLY A 249 10.07 9.52 25.23
N THR A 250 10.49 10.62 24.61
CA THR A 250 9.60 11.75 24.33
C THR A 250 8.77 11.52 23.07
N GLU A 251 7.64 12.19 22.99
CA GLU A 251 6.75 12.17 21.82
C GLU A 251 6.55 13.58 21.29
N ARG A 252 6.42 13.68 19.97
CA ARG A 252 6.02 14.90 19.26
C ARG A 252 4.76 14.64 18.48
N MET A 253 3.76 15.47 18.70
CA MET A 253 2.48 15.41 18.01
C MET A 253 2.50 16.45 16.89
N ILE A 254 2.25 16.02 15.66
CA ILE A 254 2.23 16.85 14.47
C ILE A 254 0.83 16.77 13.86
N PRO A 255 0.11 17.89 13.65
CA PRO A 255 -1.17 17.86 12.95
C PRO A 255 -1.06 17.19 11.58
N LEU A 256 -2.00 16.31 11.23
CA LEU A 256 -1.97 15.64 9.91
C LEU A 256 -2.01 16.64 8.75
N THR A 257 -2.56 17.83 8.93
CA THR A 257 -2.54 18.91 7.94
C THR A 257 -1.14 19.38 7.57
N GLU A 258 -0.18 19.30 8.48
CA GLU A 258 1.24 19.62 8.21
C GLU A 258 1.97 18.47 7.49
N VAL A 259 1.48 17.24 7.66
CA VAL A 259 2.06 16.03 7.09
C VAL A 259 1.42 15.70 5.72
N GLU A 260 0.20 16.14 5.48
CA GLU A 260 -0.59 15.87 4.27
C GLU A 260 0.15 16.23 2.96
N PRO A 261 0.92 17.34 2.86
CA PRO A 261 1.70 17.65 1.65
C PRO A 261 2.71 16.57 1.24
N PHE A 262 3.15 15.76 2.20
CA PHE A 262 4.08 14.65 1.97
C PHE A 262 3.39 13.32 1.66
N THR A 263 2.06 13.33 1.59
CA THR A 263 1.31 12.12 1.20
C THR A 263 1.60 11.77 -0.26
N ARG A 264 1.85 10.50 -0.51
CA ARG A 264 2.08 10.00 -1.85
C ARG A 264 0.90 10.33 -2.77
N HIS A 265 1.15 10.90 -3.96
CA HIS A 265 0.10 11.37 -4.87
C HIS A 265 -0.92 10.26 -5.20
N GLY A 266 -0.47 9.04 -5.50
CA GLY A 266 -1.35 7.92 -5.81
C GLY A 266 -2.25 7.46 -4.65
N CYS A 267 -2.06 7.97 -3.43
CA CYS A 267 -2.97 7.72 -2.30
C CYS A 267 -4.26 8.54 -2.41
N ALA A 268 -4.22 9.70 -3.05
CA ALA A 268 -5.36 10.60 -3.19
C ALA A 268 -6.54 9.95 -3.95
N SER A 269 -6.26 9.11 -4.95
CA SER A 269 -7.26 8.37 -5.72
C SER A 269 -7.60 6.98 -5.17
N CYS A 270 -7.03 6.59 -4.02
CA CYS A 270 -7.20 5.25 -3.45
C CYS A 270 -8.46 5.15 -2.59
N THR A 271 -9.30 4.15 -2.86
CA THR A 271 -10.55 3.89 -2.11
C THR A 271 -10.45 2.75 -1.12
N ASP A 272 -9.44 1.86 -1.23
CA ASP A 272 -9.30 0.71 -0.32
C ASP A 272 -8.68 1.16 1.02
N TYR A 273 -9.51 1.14 2.07
CA TYR A 273 -9.11 1.42 3.44
C TYR A 273 -8.78 0.13 4.20
N LEU A 274 -9.55 -0.93 3.97
CA LEU A 274 -9.59 -2.14 4.80
C LEU A 274 -8.72 -3.29 4.25
N GLY A 275 -7.96 -3.08 3.17
CA GLY A 275 -7.13 -4.14 2.56
C GLY A 275 -7.94 -5.28 1.97
N GLU A 276 -8.85 -4.94 1.06
CA GLU A 276 -9.89 -5.85 0.55
C GLU A 276 -9.35 -7.00 -0.32
N SER A 277 -8.07 -6.97 -0.69
CA SER A 277 -7.40 -8.03 -1.46
C SER A 277 -6.47 -8.93 -0.60
N ALA A 278 -6.38 -8.68 0.70
CA ALA A 278 -5.53 -9.45 1.61
C ALA A 278 -6.20 -10.71 2.13
N ASP A 279 -5.42 -11.72 2.54
CA ASP A 279 -5.93 -12.89 3.24
C ASP A 279 -6.47 -12.52 4.61
N PHE A 280 -5.78 -11.62 5.31
CA PHE A 280 -6.35 -10.86 6.42
C PHE A 280 -5.78 -9.45 6.47
N ALA A 281 -6.52 -8.55 7.10
CA ALA A 281 -6.11 -7.17 7.32
C ALA A 281 -6.28 -6.77 8.78
N VAL A 282 -5.40 -5.85 9.25
CA VAL A 282 -5.37 -5.39 10.64
C VAL A 282 -5.35 -3.87 10.70
N GLY A 283 -6.07 -3.29 11.66
CA GLY A 283 -6.07 -1.85 11.91
C GLY A 283 -6.66 -1.49 13.27
N ALA A 284 -6.54 -0.23 13.68
CA ALA A 284 -6.97 0.22 15.00
C ALA A 284 -8.47 0.52 15.07
N ILE A 285 -9.10 0.92 13.94
CA ILE A 285 -10.51 1.36 13.92
C ILE A 285 -11.46 0.18 14.11
N GLY A 286 -12.51 0.39 14.90
CA GLY A 286 -13.58 -0.58 15.12
C GLY A 286 -13.27 -1.63 16.17
N ALA A 287 -12.08 -1.65 16.75
CA ALA A 287 -11.71 -2.56 17.81
C ALA A 287 -12.18 -2.10 19.20
N LEU A 288 -12.23 -3.03 20.13
CA LEU A 288 -12.37 -2.71 21.55
C LEU A 288 -11.13 -1.95 22.07
N PRO A 289 -11.25 -1.12 23.13
CA PRO A 289 -10.09 -0.48 23.74
C PRO A 289 -8.98 -1.47 24.09
N GLY A 290 -7.75 -1.17 23.67
CA GLY A 290 -6.58 -2.06 23.88
C GLY A 290 -6.48 -3.23 22.89
N TYR A 291 -7.30 -3.25 21.84
CA TYR A 291 -7.29 -4.24 20.77
C TYR A 291 -7.13 -3.57 19.39
N ALA A 292 -6.76 -4.36 18.39
CA ALA A 292 -6.87 -4.04 16.98
C ALA A 292 -8.05 -4.78 16.33
N THR A 293 -8.58 -4.27 15.25
CA THR A 293 -9.50 -5.04 14.39
C THR A 293 -8.72 -5.91 13.42
N LEU A 294 -9.07 -7.18 13.34
CA LEU A 294 -8.57 -8.12 12.35
C LEU A 294 -9.74 -8.64 11.51
N ILE A 295 -9.60 -8.55 10.18
CA ILE A 295 -10.60 -9.02 9.22
C ILE A 295 -9.96 -10.12 8.38
N THR A 296 -10.45 -11.36 8.47
CA THR A 296 -10.04 -12.46 7.58
C THR A 296 -10.90 -12.49 6.33
N ARG A 297 -10.31 -12.86 5.18
CA ARG A 297 -11.02 -12.94 3.89
C ARG A 297 -10.77 -14.24 3.14
N SER A 298 -9.79 -15.04 3.55
CA SER A 298 -9.50 -16.33 2.93
C SER A 298 -9.33 -17.42 3.98
N SER A 299 -9.41 -18.68 3.54
CA SER A 299 -9.09 -19.83 4.40
C SER A 299 -7.63 -19.84 4.83
N ALA A 300 -6.72 -19.33 3.99
CA ALA A 300 -5.32 -19.15 4.37
C ALA A 300 -5.23 -18.17 5.54
N GLY A 301 -5.83 -16.97 5.43
CA GLY A 301 -5.86 -15.99 6.52
C GLY A 301 -6.39 -16.56 7.84
N GLU A 302 -7.50 -17.31 7.78
CA GLU A 302 -8.05 -17.97 8.97
C GLU A 302 -7.06 -18.99 9.56
N THR A 303 -6.41 -19.80 8.73
CA THR A 303 -5.44 -20.81 9.16
C THR A 303 -4.27 -20.18 9.90
N PHE A 304 -3.69 -19.09 9.37
CA PHE A 304 -2.57 -18.41 10.01
C PHE A 304 -2.98 -17.73 11.32
N VAL A 305 -4.15 -17.12 11.39
CA VAL A 305 -4.69 -16.53 12.62
C VAL A 305 -4.94 -17.62 13.68
N GLN A 306 -5.55 -18.74 13.31
CA GLN A 306 -5.76 -19.87 14.22
C GLN A 306 -4.44 -20.47 14.71
N ASN A 307 -3.41 -20.50 13.87
CA ASN A 307 -2.08 -20.93 14.28
C ASN A 307 -1.52 -20.01 15.38
N ALA A 308 -1.63 -18.69 15.25
CA ALA A 308 -1.18 -17.74 16.27
C ALA A 308 -1.95 -17.89 17.59
N ILE A 309 -3.25 -18.17 17.54
CA ILE A 309 -4.08 -18.45 18.72
C ILE A 309 -3.59 -19.76 19.41
N ARG A 310 -3.31 -20.82 18.65
CA ARG A 310 -2.77 -22.09 19.19
C ARG A 310 -1.42 -21.91 19.88
N PHE A 311 -0.56 -21.05 19.35
CA PHE A 311 0.73 -20.68 19.96
C PHE A 311 0.56 -19.73 21.15
N ARG A 312 -0.66 -19.32 21.50
CA ARG A 312 -0.98 -18.34 22.55
C ARG A 312 -0.29 -16.98 22.35
N LEU A 313 -0.05 -16.62 21.09
CA LEU A 313 0.51 -15.33 20.71
C LEU A 313 -0.57 -14.31 20.31
N LEU A 314 -1.83 -14.75 20.23
CA LEU A 314 -2.97 -13.91 19.87
C LEU A 314 -4.17 -14.22 20.75
N GLU A 315 -4.78 -13.18 21.32
CA GLU A 315 -6.09 -13.21 21.96
C GLU A 315 -7.13 -12.56 21.06
N THR A 316 -8.34 -13.14 21.03
CA THR A 316 -9.40 -12.67 20.12
C THR A 316 -10.75 -12.57 20.83
N ILE A 317 -11.54 -11.56 20.44
CA ILE A 317 -12.93 -11.36 20.86
C ILE A 317 -13.76 -11.14 19.60
N ALA A 318 -14.86 -11.87 19.46
CA ALA A 318 -15.76 -11.77 18.29
C ALA A 318 -16.70 -10.55 18.43
N GLN A 319 -16.12 -9.36 18.56
CA GLN A 319 -16.84 -8.09 18.67
C GLN A 319 -16.05 -6.99 17.98
N VAL A 320 -16.68 -6.25 17.06
CA VAL A 320 -16.12 -5.08 16.36
C VAL A 320 -17.22 -4.04 16.17
N ASP A 321 -16.85 -2.78 16.07
CA ASP A 321 -17.73 -1.68 15.67
C ASP A 321 -17.80 -1.59 14.14
N GLU A 322 -18.80 -2.23 13.56
CA GLU A 322 -19.07 -2.24 12.12
C GLU A 322 -19.37 -0.84 11.59
N ALA A 323 -20.02 0.02 12.39
CA ALA A 323 -20.34 1.38 11.98
C ALA A 323 -19.08 2.22 11.81
N ALA A 324 -18.13 2.10 12.74
CA ALA A 324 -16.83 2.76 12.66
C ALA A 324 -16.01 2.29 11.42
N LEU A 325 -16.00 0.99 11.14
CA LEU A 325 -15.34 0.43 9.94
C LEU A 325 -15.96 0.97 8.64
N SER A 326 -17.29 0.99 8.57
CA SER A 326 -18.04 1.50 7.43
C SER A 326 -17.83 3.00 7.23
N ALA A 327 -17.83 3.78 8.30
CA ALA A 327 -17.57 5.21 8.26
C ALA A 327 -16.17 5.53 7.73
N ALA A 328 -15.13 4.85 8.22
CA ALA A 328 -13.76 5.04 7.79
C ALA A 328 -13.56 4.68 6.30
N LYS A 329 -14.16 3.57 5.84
CA LYS A 329 -14.16 3.18 4.41
C LYS A 329 -14.87 4.24 3.56
N THR A 330 -16.04 4.70 3.99
CA THR A 330 -16.84 5.70 3.28
C THR A 330 -16.09 7.03 3.18
N GLU A 331 -15.46 7.48 4.26
CA GLU A 331 -14.69 8.72 4.28
C GLU A 331 -13.48 8.67 3.33
N LYS A 332 -12.72 7.56 3.32
CA LYS A 332 -11.64 7.40 2.34
C LYS A 332 -12.16 7.44 0.90
N GLY A 333 -13.27 6.75 0.62
CA GLY A 333 -13.92 6.80 -0.69
C GLY A 333 -14.43 8.19 -1.08
N ARG A 334 -14.91 8.98 -0.11
CA ARG A 334 -15.34 10.37 -0.32
C ARG A 334 -14.16 11.27 -0.68
N ARG A 335 -13.04 11.17 0.04
CA ARG A 335 -11.80 11.93 -0.25
C ARG A 335 -11.27 11.60 -1.64
N ALA A 336 -11.20 10.32 -2.00
CA ALA A 336 -10.75 9.89 -3.33
C ALA A 336 -11.63 10.42 -4.46
N ARG A 337 -12.95 10.46 -4.28
CA ARG A 337 -13.88 11.04 -5.26
C ARG A 337 -13.75 12.55 -5.38
N ALA A 338 -13.55 13.27 -4.27
CA ALA A 338 -13.33 14.71 -4.29
C ALA A 338 -12.06 15.07 -5.08
N GLN A 339 -10.96 14.39 -4.80
CA GLN A 339 -9.70 14.56 -5.53
C GLN A 339 -9.86 14.28 -7.03
N ALA A 340 -10.53 13.18 -7.37
CA ALA A 340 -10.80 12.84 -8.77
C ALA A 340 -11.62 13.90 -9.51
N PHE A 341 -12.58 14.51 -8.82
CA PHE A 341 -13.39 15.59 -9.38
C PHE A 341 -12.56 16.85 -9.63
N ASP A 342 -11.69 17.22 -8.71
CA ASP A 342 -10.80 18.37 -8.86
C ASP A 342 -9.80 18.17 -10.01
N GLU A 343 -9.20 16.99 -10.11
CA GLU A 343 -8.33 16.62 -11.24
C GLU A 343 -9.07 16.71 -12.57
N PHE A 344 -10.29 16.16 -12.64
CA PHE A 344 -11.13 16.25 -13.82
C PHE A 344 -11.45 17.71 -14.18
N ARG A 345 -11.77 18.53 -13.19
CA ARG A 345 -12.06 19.97 -13.41
C ARG A 345 -10.86 20.68 -13.99
N ILE A 346 -9.66 20.47 -13.48
CA ILE A 346 -8.42 21.05 -13.98
C ILE A 346 -8.17 20.61 -15.43
N LEU A 347 -8.21 19.31 -15.71
CA LEU A 347 -8.01 18.76 -17.05
C LEU A 347 -9.05 19.27 -18.05
N MET A 348 -10.30 19.43 -17.61
CA MET A 348 -11.36 20.00 -18.45
C MET A 348 -11.14 21.49 -18.75
N LEU A 349 -10.62 22.27 -17.78
CA LEU A 349 -10.28 23.68 -18.00
C LEU A 349 -9.16 23.81 -19.03
N ASP A 350 -8.11 23.01 -18.95
CA ASP A 350 -7.02 22.98 -19.92
C ASP A 350 -7.48 22.57 -21.33
N ALA A 351 -8.52 21.74 -21.40
CA ALA A 351 -9.07 21.22 -22.65
C ALA A 351 -10.21 22.12 -23.25
N LEU A 352 -10.55 23.24 -22.61
CA LEU A 352 -11.72 24.06 -23.03
C LEU A 352 -11.68 24.50 -24.47
N SER A 353 -10.51 24.84 -25.01
CA SER A 353 -10.31 25.30 -26.36
C SER A 353 -10.30 24.17 -27.43
N ASP A 354 -10.17 22.91 -27.02
CA ASP A 354 -10.03 21.78 -27.93
C ASP A 354 -11.12 20.72 -27.70
N PRO A 355 -12.10 20.57 -28.61
CA PRO A 355 -13.18 19.61 -28.51
C PRO A 355 -12.70 18.16 -28.41
N ASN A 356 -11.60 17.80 -29.10
CA ASN A 356 -11.06 16.42 -29.08
C ASN A 356 -10.41 16.11 -27.73
N LYS A 357 -9.65 17.05 -27.16
CA LYS A 357 -9.10 16.92 -25.80
C LYS A 357 -10.21 16.80 -24.77
N ARG A 358 -11.27 17.60 -24.86
CA ARG A 358 -12.43 17.51 -23.97
C ARG A 358 -13.09 16.13 -24.03
N ALA A 359 -13.29 15.59 -25.22
CA ALA A 359 -13.87 14.26 -25.41
C ALA A 359 -12.97 13.17 -24.80
N GLN A 360 -11.66 13.29 -24.96
CA GLN A 360 -10.66 12.37 -24.41
C GLN A 360 -10.65 12.42 -22.87
N VAL A 361 -10.56 13.60 -22.27
CA VAL A 361 -10.61 13.80 -20.81
C VAL A 361 -11.90 13.23 -20.22
N ARG A 362 -13.04 13.50 -20.86
CA ARG A 362 -14.34 12.96 -20.44
C ARG A 362 -14.38 11.42 -20.49
N LYS A 363 -13.84 10.83 -21.55
CA LYS A 363 -13.76 9.37 -21.70
C LYS A 363 -12.87 8.76 -20.63
N GLN A 364 -11.71 9.36 -20.36
CA GLN A 364 -10.80 8.91 -19.29
C GLN A 364 -11.47 8.99 -17.91
N PHE A 365 -12.14 10.10 -17.60
CA PHE A 365 -12.84 10.24 -16.32
C PHE A 365 -13.93 9.17 -16.13
N VAL A 366 -14.75 8.93 -17.15
CA VAL A 366 -15.80 7.89 -17.09
C VAL A 366 -15.20 6.50 -16.95
N HIS A 367 -14.09 6.23 -17.62
CA HIS A 367 -13.38 4.95 -17.49
C HIS A 367 -12.81 4.73 -16.08
N LEU A 368 -12.28 5.79 -15.46
CA LEU A 368 -11.61 5.70 -14.16
C LEU A 368 -12.56 5.74 -12.95
N TYR A 369 -13.67 6.46 -13.07
CA TYR A 369 -14.56 6.77 -11.94
C TYR A 369 -16.03 6.41 -12.19
N GLY A 370 -16.34 5.80 -13.32
CA GLY A 370 -17.71 5.50 -13.76
C GLY A 370 -18.44 6.72 -14.34
N ALA A 371 -19.53 6.44 -15.08
CA ALA A 371 -20.40 7.50 -15.58
C ALA A 371 -21.07 8.22 -14.39
N PRO A 372 -21.17 9.58 -14.39
CA PRO A 372 -21.92 10.27 -13.36
C PRO A 372 -23.34 9.73 -13.34
N GLN A 373 -23.79 9.26 -12.18
CA GLN A 373 -25.16 8.77 -12.03
C GLN A 373 -26.11 9.90 -12.37
N ARG A 374 -26.92 9.71 -13.41
CA ARG A 374 -28.04 10.61 -13.74
C ARG A 374 -29.10 10.42 -12.65
N GLY A 375 -29.08 11.27 -11.62
CA GLY A 375 -30.16 11.20 -10.65
C GLY A 375 -29.89 11.62 -9.21
N THR A 376 -29.03 12.57 -8.94
CA THR A 376 -29.20 13.41 -7.75
C THR A 376 -29.67 14.77 -8.23
N SER A 377 -30.92 15.07 -7.90
CA SER A 377 -31.59 16.32 -8.29
C SER A 377 -30.79 17.52 -7.81
N ALA A 378 -30.83 18.60 -8.57
CA ALA A 378 -30.23 19.90 -8.30
C ALA A 378 -30.65 20.56 -6.96
N LYS A 379 -31.23 19.80 -6.03
CA LYS A 379 -31.66 20.27 -4.70
C LYS A 379 -30.57 20.10 -3.62
N GLU A 380 -29.57 19.25 -3.81
CA GLU A 380 -28.48 19.09 -2.82
C GLU A 380 -27.27 20.02 -3.07
N ALA A 381 -27.24 20.71 -4.20
CA ALA A 381 -26.19 21.68 -4.51
C ALA A 381 -26.47 23.12 -3.98
N SER A 382 -27.65 23.36 -3.37
CA SER A 382 -28.03 24.69 -2.89
C SER A 382 -27.69 24.96 -1.42
N ASP A 383 -27.20 23.98 -0.67
CA ASP A 383 -26.88 24.12 0.76
C ASP A 383 -25.38 24.28 1.06
N VAL A 384 -24.55 24.46 0.05
CA VAL A 384 -23.17 24.93 0.27
C VAL A 384 -23.21 26.47 0.24
N ASN A 385 -23.58 27.05 1.36
CA ASN A 385 -23.51 28.49 1.62
C ASN A 385 -22.04 28.93 1.49
N CYS A 386 -21.76 29.72 0.45
CA CYS A 386 -20.59 30.59 0.39
C CYS A 386 -20.67 31.61 1.50
N HIS A 387 -20.02 31.37 2.64
CA HIS A 387 -19.68 32.41 3.58
C HIS A 387 -18.16 32.58 3.58
N GLY A 388 -17.73 33.67 3.00
CA GLY A 388 -16.37 34.20 3.12
C GLY A 388 -15.70 34.48 1.76
N CYS A 389 -16.05 35.60 1.13
CA CYS A 389 -15.11 36.37 0.31
C CYS A 389 -14.09 37.04 1.22
#